data_130686c8e3590e408ac86d896ee1e845
#
_entry.id   130686c8e3590e408ac86d896ee1e845
#
_cell.length_a   1.000
_cell.length_b   1.000
_cell.length_c   1.000
_cell.angle_alpha   90.00
_cell.angle_beta   90.00
_cell.angle_gamma   90.00
#
_symmetry.space_group_name_H-M   'P 1'
#
loop_
_entity.id
_entity.type
_entity.pdbx_description
1 polymer ?
#
loop_
_entity_poly.entity_id
_entity_poly.type
_entity_poly.pdbx_seq_one_letter_code
_entity_poly.pdbx_strand_id
1 'polypeptide(L)'
;IGYNPDVMQTFVGRQWLANEGITCTYKEIDTGGALFDALANNEVDAIIMNDTTSSPSASPMFYIGSSDYYFAVPKSRPDLMDDINAAMSAIARVNPRYIDEVKSNYSAQNSGSSSLNGPERSWLKANDNTITLGYITGKLPYCNEDENGEMEGSLASLATTLHDKFGITVKTVAFDSYKMMSKALSKGSIDVALPVYRDYWFAEQSGVVQSVSLGTVSLTAIHTGGNLNKDLQNIACTKSSFINRNVLESLFPTATVTEYQSDDEAFDALRKGTAHCIVAPSSRIKTIGDRHDLKDYETVELPDTCELSCWISRGRPELLGIINKGIINAGESLSASNFSSTSYTAQESNTLQFLYRNRTAVASTLIGMLSVSI
;
A
#
# COMPACT_ATOMS: atom_id res chain seq x y z
N ILE A 1 -11.17 -10.82 30.37
CA ILE A 1 -10.07 -10.71 29.41
C ILE A 1 -8.79 -10.38 30.16
N GLY A 2 -7.73 -11.17 29.93
CA GLY A 2 -6.38 -10.93 30.45
C GLY A 2 -5.62 -9.94 29.57
N TYR A 3 -4.85 -9.05 30.16
CA TYR A 3 -4.07 -8.06 29.43
C TYR A 3 -2.80 -7.66 30.19
N ASN A 4 -1.77 -7.21 29.45
CA ASN A 4 -0.59 -6.58 30.03
C ASN A 4 -0.74 -5.05 29.91
N PRO A 5 -0.67 -4.28 31.04
CA PRO A 5 -0.89 -2.83 31.02
C PRO A 5 0.20 -2.06 30.27
N ASP A 6 1.41 -2.62 30.18
CA ASP A 6 2.60 -1.94 29.66
C ASP A 6 2.74 -2.03 28.12
N VAL A 7 1.77 -2.66 27.43
CA VAL A 7 1.84 -2.83 25.99
C VAL A 7 0.76 -2.05 25.25
N MET A 8 1.14 -1.43 24.14
CA MET A 8 0.24 -0.61 23.31
C MET A 8 -0.98 -1.40 22.80
N GLN A 9 -0.81 -2.69 22.52
CA GLN A 9 -1.88 -3.58 22.05
C GLN A 9 -3.04 -3.67 23.04
N THR A 10 -2.76 -3.55 24.33
CA THR A 10 -3.79 -3.51 25.36
C THR A 10 -4.70 -2.30 25.21
N PHE A 11 -4.11 -1.13 25.00
CA PHE A 11 -4.88 0.10 24.77
C PHE A 11 -5.76 -0.02 23.53
N VAL A 12 -5.19 -0.44 22.40
CA VAL A 12 -5.92 -0.65 21.13
C VAL A 12 -7.04 -1.67 21.30
N GLY A 13 -6.76 -2.81 21.93
CA GLY A 13 -7.74 -3.86 22.16
C GLY A 13 -8.91 -3.43 23.05
N ARG A 14 -8.63 -2.70 24.12
CA ARG A 14 -9.68 -2.19 25.02
C ARG A 14 -10.54 -1.13 24.34
N GLN A 15 -9.93 -0.25 23.54
CA GLN A 15 -10.67 0.74 22.76
C GLN A 15 -11.56 0.08 21.71
N TRP A 16 -11.05 -0.94 21.04
CA TRP A 16 -11.82 -1.71 20.07
C TRP A 16 -13.05 -2.37 20.74
N LEU A 17 -12.86 -3.09 21.86
CA LEU A 17 -13.95 -3.73 22.60
C LEU A 17 -15.03 -2.72 23.03
N ALA A 18 -14.61 -1.54 23.49
CA ALA A 18 -15.53 -0.47 23.86
C ALA A 18 -16.34 0.06 22.66
N ASN A 19 -15.69 0.23 21.50
CA ASN A 19 -16.34 0.69 20.27
C ASN A 19 -17.35 -0.32 19.72
N GLU A 20 -17.06 -1.63 19.89
CA GLU A 20 -17.98 -2.72 19.52
C GLU A 20 -19.10 -2.94 20.56
N GLY A 21 -19.13 -2.16 21.65
CA GLY A 21 -20.12 -2.31 22.72
C GLY A 21 -19.97 -3.60 23.54
N ILE A 22 -18.79 -4.24 23.49
CA ILE A 22 -18.51 -5.48 24.20
C ILE A 22 -18.16 -5.16 25.66
N THR A 23 -19.03 -5.56 26.58
CA THR A 23 -18.80 -5.41 28.02
C THR A 23 -18.08 -6.64 28.53
N CYS A 24 -16.90 -6.45 29.14
CA CYS A 24 -16.10 -7.52 29.73
C CYS A 24 -15.37 -7.02 30.99
N THR A 25 -14.97 -7.98 31.83
CA THR A 25 -14.06 -7.72 32.96
C THR A 25 -12.62 -7.88 32.52
N TYR A 26 -11.74 -7.06 33.08
CA TYR A 26 -10.32 -7.06 32.74
C TYR A 26 -9.49 -7.57 33.92
N LYS A 27 -8.52 -8.46 33.66
CA LYS A 27 -7.55 -8.95 34.60
C LYS A 27 -6.14 -8.55 34.14
N GLU A 28 -5.47 -7.77 34.98
CA GLU A 28 -4.09 -7.33 34.72
C GLU A 28 -3.12 -8.47 34.99
N ILE A 29 -2.17 -8.69 34.09
CA ILE A 29 -1.18 -9.76 34.11
C ILE A 29 0.13 -9.24 33.53
N ASP A 30 1.19 -9.21 34.29
CA ASP A 30 2.42 -8.46 34.03
C ASP A 30 3.30 -9.01 32.89
N THR A 31 3.14 -10.28 32.49
CA THR A 31 4.00 -10.89 31.48
C THR A 31 3.20 -11.65 30.42
N GLY A 32 3.74 -11.69 29.20
CA GLY A 32 3.13 -12.43 28.09
C GLY A 32 3.03 -13.94 28.35
N GLY A 33 4.00 -14.54 29.04
CA GLY A 33 3.95 -15.96 29.46
C GLY A 33 2.80 -16.21 30.43
N ALA A 34 2.67 -15.38 31.45
CA ALA A 34 1.61 -15.50 32.45
C ALA A 34 0.20 -15.27 31.84
N LEU A 35 0.08 -14.51 30.77
CA LEU A 35 -1.18 -14.38 30.00
C LEU A 35 -1.62 -15.73 29.43
N PHE A 36 -0.71 -16.47 28.81
CA PHE A 36 -1.01 -17.81 28.29
C PHE A 36 -1.32 -18.81 29.39
N ASP A 37 -0.58 -18.74 30.51
CA ASP A 37 -0.83 -19.61 31.67
C ASP A 37 -2.23 -19.34 32.24
N ALA A 38 -2.62 -18.09 32.40
CA ALA A 38 -3.94 -17.70 32.86
C ALA A 38 -5.07 -18.16 31.92
N LEU A 39 -4.84 -18.09 30.59
CA LEU A 39 -5.76 -18.63 29.62
C LEU A 39 -5.86 -20.15 29.68
N ALA A 40 -4.74 -20.85 29.77
CA ALA A 40 -4.68 -22.31 29.87
C ALA A 40 -5.32 -22.83 31.17
N ASN A 41 -5.21 -22.06 32.24
CA ASN A 41 -5.81 -22.39 33.56
C ASN A 41 -7.28 -21.94 33.68
N ASN A 42 -7.89 -21.39 32.62
CA ASN A 42 -9.25 -20.82 32.61
C ASN A 42 -9.44 -19.69 33.66
N GLU A 43 -8.39 -18.97 34.00
CA GLU A 43 -8.47 -17.78 34.85
C GLU A 43 -9.00 -16.56 34.10
N VAL A 44 -8.88 -16.58 32.77
CA VAL A 44 -9.42 -15.62 31.82
C VAL A 44 -9.95 -16.35 30.56
N ASP A 45 -10.99 -15.81 29.94
CA ASP A 45 -11.62 -16.41 28.76
C ASP A 45 -10.92 -16.02 27.44
N ALA A 46 -10.21 -14.90 27.46
CA ALA A 46 -9.44 -14.39 26.32
C ALA A 46 -8.30 -13.52 26.81
N ILE A 47 -7.31 -13.29 25.94
CA ILE A 47 -6.17 -12.41 26.20
C ILE A 47 -5.96 -11.43 25.03
N ILE A 48 -5.47 -10.22 25.34
CA ILE A 48 -5.04 -9.25 24.35
C ILE A 48 -3.51 -9.35 24.25
N MET A 49 -3.02 -9.59 23.02
CA MET A 49 -1.58 -9.71 22.79
C MET A 49 -1.21 -9.41 21.32
N ASN A 50 0.08 -9.31 21.06
CA ASN A 50 0.60 -9.17 19.71
C ASN A 50 0.71 -10.54 18.99
N ASP A 51 0.87 -10.51 17.69
CA ASP A 51 0.99 -11.67 16.82
C ASP A 51 2.39 -12.30 16.80
N THR A 52 3.37 -11.68 17.48
CA THR A 52 4.74 -12.22 17.56
C THR A 52 4.89 -13.31 18.61
N THR A 53 3.87 -13.49 19.46
CA THR A 53 3.86 -14.48 20.53
C THR A 53 2.76 -15.49 20.29
N SER A 54 3.06 -16.78 20.40
CA SER A 54 2.05 -17.85 20.31
C SER A 54 2.22 -18.87 21.41
N SER A 55 1.15 -19.61 21.65
CA SER A 55 1.16 -20.80 22.49
C SER A 55 0.32 -21.88 21.81
N PRO A 56 0.72 -23.16 21.90
CA PRO A 56 -0.10 -24.26 21.42
C PRO A 56 -1.47 -24.35 22.08
N SER A 57 -1.62 -23.74 23.26
CA SER A 57 -2.86 -23.72 24.05
C SER A 57 -3.80 -22.56 23.67
N ALA A 58 -3.41 -21.66 22.77
CA ALA A 58 -4.21 -20.51 22.39
C ALA A 58 -4.36 -20.41 20.87
N SER A 59 -5.55 -20.05 20.43
CA SER A 59 -5.83 -19.77 19.01
C SER A 59 -6.20 -18.30 18.84
N PRO A 60 -5.63 -17.58 17.85
CA PRO A 60 -6.04 -16.23 17.55
C PRO A 60 -7.49 -16.21 17.08
N MET A 61 -8.30 -15.35 17.67
CA MET A 61 -9.73 -15.18 17.32
C MET A 61 -9.95 -14.02 16.36
N PHE A 62 -9.46 -12.84 16.73
CA PHE A 62 -9.68 -11.61 15.99
C PHE A 62 -8.37 -10.87 15.80
N TYR A 63 -8.25 -10.21 14.65
CA TYR A 63 -7.21 -9.24 14.37
C TYR A 63 -7.78 -7.85 14.65
N ILE A 64 -7.32 -7.19 15.71
CA ILE A 64 -7.92 -5.94 16.20
C ILE A 64 -7.30 -4.73 15.51
N GLY A 65 -6.07 -4.86 15.04
CA GLY A 65 -5.32 -3.81 14.37
C GLY A 65 -3.83 -4.12 14.32
N SER A 66 -3.04 -3.23 13.73
CA SER A 66 -1.57 -3.32 13.69
C SER A 66 -0.96 -2.13 14.43
N SER A 67 0.25 -2.31 14.97
CA SER A 67 1.08 -1.23 15.48
C SER A 67 2.42 -1.24 14.77
N ASP A 68 2.93 -0.03 14.47
CA ASP A 68 4.22 0.12 13.82
C ASP A 68 5.34 0.14 14.87
N TYR A 69 6.50 -0.37 14.51
CA TYR A 69 7.72 -0.32 15.30
C TYR A 69 8.71 0.62 14.63
N TYR A 70 9.33 1.48 15.43
CA TYR A 70 10.28 2.45 14.95
C TYR A 70 11.61 2.32 15.69
N PHE A 71 12.71 2.58 14.99
CA PHE A 71 13.97 2.87 15.65
C PHE A 71 13.89 4.27 16.25
N ALA A 72 14.18 4.40 17.54
CA ALA A 72 14.31 5.70 18.19
C ALA A 72 15.79 6.05 18.34
N VAL A 73 16.19 7.21 17.85
CA VAL A 73 17.54 7.74 18.01
C VAL A 73 17.52 9.06 18.76
N PRO A 74 18.59 9.41 19.49
CA PRO A 74 18.68 10.72 20.14
C PRO A 74 18.57 11.84 19.09
N LYS A 75 17.82 12.90 19.40
CA LYS A 75 17.70 14.08 18.51
C LYS A 75 19.04 14.75 18.18
N SER A 76 20.07 14.52 19.01
CA SER A 76 21.42 14.99 18.79
C SER A 76 22.22 14.18 17.77
N ARG A 77 21.66 13.08 17.23
CA ARG A 77 22.33 12.17 16.31
C ARG A 77 21.50 12.00 15.03
N PRO A 78 21.27 13.07 14.25
CA PRO A 78 20.58 12.95 12.96
C PRO A 78 21.35 12.07 11.97
N ASP A 79 22.68 12.06 12.03
CA ASP A 79 23.57 11.17 11.27
C ASP A 79 23.19 9.69 11.43
N LEU A 80 22.89 9.25 12.66
CA LEU A 80 22.49 7.88 12.92
C LEU A 80 21.10 7.56 12.36
N MET A 81 20.19 8.53 12.34
CA MET A 81 18.87 8.38 11.70
C MET A 81 19.04 8.17 10.20
N ASP A 82 19.87 8.99 9.55
CA ASP A 82 20.14 8.92 8.12
C ASP A 82 20.79 7.57 7.74
N ASP A 83 21.76 7.10 8.53
CA ASP A 83 22.42 5.81 8.33
C ASP A 83 21.44 4.64 8.45
N ILE A 84 20.57 4.65 9.47
CA ILE A 84 19.56 3.59 9.67
C ILE A 84 18.55 3.60 8.51
N ASN A 85 18.04 4.76 8.13
CA ASN A 85 17.09 4.88 7.02
C ASN A 85 17.72 4.41 5.70
N ALA A 86 18.96 4.78 5.43
CA ALA A 86 19.69 4.34 4.25
C ALA A 86 19.88 2.80 4.24
N ALA A 87 20.24 2.21 5.39
CA ALA A 87 20.37 0.76 5.52
C ALA A 87 19.05 0.02 5.31
N MET A 88 17.96 0.50 5.93
CA MET A 88 16.62 -0.08 5.76
C MET A 88 16.17 0.00 4.30
N SER A 89 16.39 1.14 3.66
CA SER A 89 16.06 1.34 2.24
C SER A 89 16.90 0.45 1.32
N ALA A 90 18.19 0.25 1.63
CA ALA A 90 19.03 -0.68 0.88
C ALA A 90 18.54 -2.13 0.99
N ILE A 91 18.12 -2.57 2.18
CA ILE A 91 17.52 -3.90 2.37
C ILE A 91 16.24 -4.02 1.55
N ALA A 92 15.32 -3.04 1.64
CA ALA A 92 14.05 -3.06 0.93
C ALA A 92 14.21 -3.06 -0.60
N ARG A 93 15.28 -2.45 -1.14
CA ARG A 93 15.59 -2.49 -2.58
C ARG A 93 16.03 -3.88 -3.05
N VAL A 94 16.84 -4.57 -2.24
CA VAL A 94 17.33 -5.92 -2.57
C VAL A 94 16.23 -6.96 -2.38
N ASN A 95 15.47 -6.85 -1.31
CA ASN A 95 14.37 -7.74 -0.98
C ASN A 95 13.19 -6.95 -0.38
N PRO A 96 12.21 -6.53 -1.22
CA PRO A 96 11.03 -5.78 -0.75
C PRO A 96 10.18 -6.50 0.31
N ARG A 97 10.37 -7.81 0.46
CA ARG A 97 9.65 -8.64 1.42
C ARG A 97 10.52 -9.14 2.59
N TYR A 98 11.71 -8.60 2.76
CA TYR A 98 12.64 -9.03 3.81
C TYR A 98 12.00 -9.01 5.20
N ILE A 99 11.25 -7.97 5.53
CA ILE A 99 10.57 -7.85 6.83
C ILE A 99 9.51 -8.95 6.98
N ASP A 100 8.76 -9.27 5.94
CA ASP A 100 7.76 -10.34 5.97
C ASP A 100 8.43 -11.72 6.14
N GLU A 101 9.56 -11.95 5.48
CA GLU A 101 10.36 -13.18 5.63
C GLU A 101 10.90 -13.32 7.05
N VAL A 102 11.46 -12.23 7.62
CA VAL A 102 11.92 -12.24 9.02
C VAL A 102 10.76 -12.51 9.95
N LYS A 103 9.63 -11.81 9.80
CA LYS A 103 8.41 -12.08 10.58
C LYS A 103 7.99 -13.54 10.44
N SER A 104 7.99 -14.08 9.22
CA SER A 104 7.60 -15.46 8.98
C SER A 104 8.48 -16.48 9.71
N ASN A 105 9.77 -16.20 9.86
CA ASN A 105 10.71 -17.07 10.54
C ASN A 105 10.63 -17.00 12.07
N TYR A 106 10.16 -15.87 12.61
CA TYR A 106 10.12 -15.62 14.06
C TYR A 106 8.71 -15.46 14.62
N SER A 107 7.70 -15.32 13.79
CA SER A 107 6.30 -15.26 14.20
C SER A 107 5.72 -16.65 14.23
N ALA A 108 5.18 -17.02 15.36
CA ALA A 108 4.56 -18.32 15.57
C ALA A 108 3.24 -18.52 14.79
N GLN A 109 2.77 -17.54 14.08
CA GLN A 109 1.56 -17.61 13.24
C GLN A 109 1.73 -18.48 11.99
N ASN A 110 2.93 -18.84 11.60
CA ASN A 110 3.16 -19.62 10.38
C ASN A 110 2.75 -21.09 10.41
N SER A 111 2.41 -21.63 11.57
CA SER A 111 2.03 -23.04 11.65
C SER A 111 0.54 -23.33 11.49
N GLY A 112 -0.33 -22.32 11.30
CA GLY A 112 -1.77 -22.56 11.22
C GLY A 112 -2.65 -21.54 10.51
N SER A 113 -2.11 -20.41 10.06
CA SER A 113 -2.94 -19.28 9.64
C SER A 113 -3.14 -19.12 8.12
N SER A 114 -2.72 -20.06 7.30
CA SER A 114 -3.01 -20.01 5.85
C SER A 114 -4.50 -20.30 5.53
N SER A 115 -5.27 -20.78 6.49
CA SER A 115 -6.70 -21.09 6.33
C SER A 115 -7.59 -20.17 7.15
N LEU A 116 -8.81 -19.95 6.66
CA LEU A 116 -9.81 -19.14 7.37
C LEU A 116 -10.24 -19.80 8.69
N ASN A 117 -10.41 -18.98 9.74
CA ASN A 117 -10.96 -19.42 11.00
C ASN A 117 -12.51 -19.47 10.99
N GLY A 118 -13.12 -19.90 12.12
CA GLY A 118 -14.57 -20.00 12.23
C GLY A 118 -15.31 -18.68 12.03
N PRO A 119 -14.96 -17.61 12.77
CA PRO A 119 -15.53 -16.27 12.60
C PRO A 119 -15.42 -15.73 11.16
N GLU A 120 -14.25 -15.84 10.54
CA GLU A 120 -14.02 -15.40 9.14
C GLU A 120 -14.93 -16.13 8.14
N ARG A 121 -15.07 -17.46 8.29
CA ARG A 121 -16.00 -18.24 7.46
C ARG A 121 -17.46 -17.85 7.68
N SER A 122 -17.84 -17.55 8.93
CA SER A 122 -19.19 -17.11 9.25
C SER A 122 -19.48 -15.74 8.67
N TRP A 123 -18.50 -14.83 8.74
CA TRP A 123 -18.59 -13.49 8.14
C TRP A 123 -18.75 -13.59 6.63
N LEU A 124 -17.93 -14.40 5.94
CA LEU A 124 -18.03 -14.62 4.49
C LEU A 124 -19.40 -15.14 4.11
N LYS A 125 -19.89 -16.13 4.82
CA LYS A 125 -21.24 -16.69 4.56
C LYS A 125 -22.35 -15.64 4.71
N ALA A 126 -22.22 -14.75 5.70
CA ALA A 126 -23.17 -13.64 5.92
C ALA A 126 -23.07 -12.55 4.83
N ASN A 127 -21.97 -12.50 4.09
CA ASN A 127 -21.71 -11.55 3.00
C ASN A 127 -21.66 -12.24 1.62
N ASP A 128 -22.42 -13.31 1.42
CA ASP A 128 -22.56 -14.06 0.15
C ASP A 128 -21.22 -14.52 -0.43
N ASN A 129 -20.22 -14.80 0.41
CA ASN A 129 -18.84 -15.12 0.02
C ASN A 129 -18.24 -14.11 -0.96
N THR A 130 -18.63 -12.85 -0.88
CA THR A 130 -18.20 -11.79 -1.79
C THR A 130 -17.42 -10.73 -1.05
N ILE A 131 -16.31 -10.25 -1.66
CA ILE A 131 -15.52 -9.09 -1.21
C ILE A 131 -15.34 -8.16 -2.40
N THR A 132 -15.56 -6.86 -2.19
CA THR A 132 -15.36 -5.83 -3.21
C THR A 132 -14.08 -5.04 -2.94
N LEU A 133 -13.11 -5.16 -3.85
CA LEU A 133 -11.83 -4.43 -3.82
C LEU A 133 -11.93 -3.16 -4.67
N GLY A 134 -11.70 -2.00 -4.07
CA GLY A 134 -11.53 -0.75 -4.79
C GLY A 134 -10.04 -0.46 -5.04
N TYR A 135 -9.69 -0.04 -6.25
CA TYR A 135 -8.31 0.26 -6.62
C TYR A 135 -8.19 1.52 -7.49
N ILE A 136 -6.99 2.10 -7.53
CA ILE A 136 -6.71 3.26 -8.38
C ILE A 136 -6.20 2.77 -9.73
N THR A 137 -6.92 3.13 -10.82
CA THR A 137 -6.51 2.76 -12.18
C THR A 137 -5.31 3.57 -12.69
N GLY A 138 -4.66 3.11 -13.76
CA GLY A 138 -3.53 3.78 -14.42
C GLY A 138 -2.22 3.75 -13.63
N LYS A 139 -2.02 2.77 -12.73
CA LYS A 139 -0.85 2.68 -11.86
C LYS A 139 -0.02 1.40 -12.09
N LEU A 140 0.04 0.93 -13.34
CA LEU A 140 0.97 -0.16 -13.66
C LEU A 140 2.41 0.15 -13.22
N PRO A 141 3.14 -0.85 -12.77
CA PRO A 141 2.85 -2.29 -12.76
C PRO A 141 2.00 -2.78 -11.58
N TYR A 142 1.49 -1.92 -10.72
CA TYR A 142 0.73 -2.30 -9.53
C TYR A 142 -0.72 -2.65 -9.84
N CYS A 143 -1.46 -1.71 -10.42
CA CYS A 143 -2.87 -1.89 -10.76
C CYS A 143 -3.31 -0.98 -11.92
N ASN A 144 -4.21 -1.50 -12.73
CA ASN A 144 -4.88 -0.80 -13.81
C ASN A 144 -6.20 -1.51 -14.09
N GLU A 145 -7.07 -0.87 -14.84
CA GLU A 145 -8.27 -1.47 -15.43
C GLU A 145 -7.93 -1.91 -16.85
N ASP A 146 -8.17 -3.17 -17.17
CA ASP A 146 -7.97 -3.71 -18.51
C ASP A 146 -9.14 -3.36 -19.45
N GLU A 147 -9.08 -3.80 -20.69
CA GLU A 147 -10.11 -3.55 -21.71
C GLU A 147 -11.47 -4.20 -21.38
N ASN A 148 -11.50 -5.19 -20.49
CA ASN A 148 -12.71 -5.88 -20.06
C ASN A 148 -13.31 -5.26 -18.80
N GLY A 149 -12.67 -4.24 -18.21
CA GLY A 149 -13.07 -3.63 -16.94
C GLY A 149 -12.58 -4.40 -15.72
N GLU A 150 -11.62 -5.32 -15.90
CA GLU A 150 -11.05 -6.12 -14.81
C GLU A 150 -9.74 -5.51 -14.30
N MET A 151 -9.43 -5.80 -13.03
CA MET A 151 -8.19 -5.34 -12.42
C MET A 151 -7.00 -6.13 -12.96
N GLU A 152 -6.01 -5.44 -13.52
CA GLU A 152 -4.72 -6.00 -13.92
C GLU A 152 -3.57 -5.43 -13.10
N GLY A 153 -2.37 -6.03 -13.22
CA GLY A 153 -1.17 -5.65 -12.48
C GLY A 153 -0.84 -6.61 -11.34
N SER A 154 0.28 -6.35 -10.64
CA SER A 154 0.74 -7.27 -9.59
C SER A 154 -0.28 -7.44 -8.45
N LEU A 155 -1.03 -6.39 -8.12
CA LEU A 155 -2.00 -6.42 -7.03
C LEU A 155 -3.29 -7.20 -7.39
N ALA A 156 -3.55 -7.49 -8.67
CA ALA A 156 -4.62 -8.40 -9.08
C ALA A 156 -4.41 -9.83 -8.53
N SER A 157 -3.16 -10.19 -8.21
CA SER A 157 -2.82 -11.47 -7.57
C SER A 157 -3.51 -11.66 -6.22
N LEU A 158 -3.86 -10.56 -5.51
CA LEU A 158 -4.64 -10.66 -4.27
C LEU A 158 -6.04 -11.20 -4.56
N ALA A 159 -6.72 -10.68 -5.58
CA ALA A 159 -8.05 -11.14 -5.97
C ALA A 159 -8.03 -12.62 -6.38
N THR A 160 -7.05 -13.00 -7.22
CA THR A 160 -6.83 -14.39 -7.63
C THR A 160 -6.58 -15.29 -6.41
N THR A 161 -5.72 -14.88 -5.49
CA THR A 161 -5.40 -15.67 -4.29
C THR A 161 -6.62 -15.84 -3.37
N LEU A 162 -7.41 -14.79 -3.16
CA LEU A 162 -8.63 -14.85 -2.36
C LEU A 162 -9.64 -15.84 -2.98
N HIS A 163 -9.76 -15.82 -4.31
CA HIS A 163 -10.61 -16.77 -5.02
C HIS A 163 -10.09 -18.21 -4.91
N ASP A 164 -8.86 -18.46 -5.30
CA ASP A 164 -8.29 -19.81 -5.45
C ASP A 164 -8.08 -20.51 -4.09
N LYS A 165 -7.69 -19.76 -3.06
CA LYS A 165 -7.40 -20.34 -1.74
C LYS A 165 -8.62 -20.44 -0.85
N PHE A 166 -9.56 -19.51 -0.96
CA PHE A 166 -10.68 -19.40 -0.01
C PHE A 166 -12.07 -19.52 -0.67
N GLY A 167 -12.14 -19.63 -2.00
CA GLY A 167 -13.41 -19.71 -2.73
C GLY A 167 -14.22 -18.40 -2.67
N ILE A 168 -13.55 -17.25 -2.47
CA ILE A 168 -14.21 -15.96 -2.34
C ILE A 168 -14.50 -15.39 -3.73
N THR A 169 -15.72 -14.91 -3.95
CA THR A 169 -16.05 -14.10 -5.13
C THR A 169 -15.49 -12.70 -4.92
N VAL A 170 -14.50 -12.31 -5.72
CA VAL A 170 -13.91 -10.98 -5.65
C VAL A 170 -14.47 -10.11 -6.76
N LYS A 171 -15.04 -8.96 -6.39
CA LYS A 171 -15.43 -7.90 -7.30
C LYS A 171 -14.39 -6.80 -7.24
N THR A 172 -14.05 -6.19 -8.37
CA THR A 172 -13.10 -5.10 -8.45
C THR A 172 -13.79 -3.83 -8.95
N VAL A 173 -13.41 -2.67 -8.41
CA VAL A 173 -13.96 -1.36 -8.78
C VAL A 173 -12.82 -0.38 -8.95
N ALA A 174 -12.66 0.16 -10.15
CA ALA A 174 -11.65 1.15 -10.49
C ALA A 174 -12.07 2.57 -10.03
N PHE A 175 -11.08 3.35 -9.58
CA PHE A 175 -11.26 4.75 -9.19
C PHE A 175 -10.16 5.62 -9.78
N ASP A 176 -10.50 6.85 -10.14
CA ASP A 176 -9.56 7.85 -10.68
C ASP A 176 -8.82 8.62 -9.58
N SER A 177 -9.27 8.54 -8.33
CA SER A 177 -8.66 9.26 -7.21
C SER A 177 -8.87 8.59 -5.86
N TYR A 178 -7.91 8.79 -4.95
CA TYR A 178 -8.01 8.33 -3.57
C TYR A 178 -9.22 8.88 -2.82
N LYS A 179 -9.59 10.13 -3.10
CA LYS A 179 -10.77 10.76 -2.48
C LYS A 179 -12.06 10.02 -2.83
N MET A 180 -12.21 9.58 -4.09
CA MET A 180 -13.39 8.81 -4.50
C MET A 180 -13.38 7.41 -3.89
N MET A 181 -12.24 6.74 -3.91
CA MET A 181 -12.07 5.41 -3.33
C MET A 181 -12.30 5.41 -1.81
N SER A 182 -11.72 6.35 -1.07
CA SER A 182 -11.93 6.52 0.38
C SER A 182 -13.40 6.81 0.72
N LYS A 183 -14.08 7.63 -0.09
CA LYS A 183 -15.51 7.89 0.07
C LYS A 183 -16.37 6.64 -0.21
N ALA A 184 -15.99 5.81 -1.17
CA ALA A 184 -16.67 4.55 -1.46
C ALA A 184 -16.48 3.56 -0.30
N LEU A 185 -15.27 3.47 0.26
CA LEU A 185 -14.97 2.66 1.44
C LEU A 185 -15.79 3.10 2.67
N SER A 186 -15.82 4.41 2.97
CA SER A 186 -16.59 4.94 4.10
C SER A 186 -18.10 4.75 3.98
N LYS A 187 -18.63 4.64 2.75
CA LYS A 187 -20.03 4.35 2.47
C LYS A 187 -20.35 2.84 2.42
N GLY A 188 -19.35 1.98 2.50
CA GLY A 188 -19.51 0.54 2.35
C GLY A 188 -19.82 0.09 0.92
N SER A 189 -19.56 0.93 -0.10
CA SER A 189 -19.72 0.57 -1.51
C SER A 189 -18.57 -0.33 -2.00
N ILE A 190 -17.45 -0.32 -1.32
CA ILE A 190 -16.34 -1.26 -1.42
C ILE A 190 -15.97 -1.71 0.00
N ASP A 191 -15.38 -2.89 0.11
CA ASP A 191 -14.97 -3.47 1.39
C ASP A 191 -13.52 -3.16 1.72
N VAL A 192 -12.69 -3.08 0.70
CA VAL A 192 -11.23 -2.90 0.80
C VAL A 192 -10.77 -1.88 -0.24
N ALA A 193 -9.88 -0.98 0.15
CA ALA A 193 -9.23 -0.04 -0.75
C ALA A 193 -7.73 -0.34 -0.85
N LEU A 194 -7.17 -0.44 -2.08
CA LEU A 194 -5.76 -0.75 -2.31
C LEU A 194 -5.22 -0.13 -3.62
N PRO A 195 -3.90 0.08 -3.76
CA PRO A 195 -2.93 0.16 -2.68
C PRO A 195 -3.06 1.50 -1.95
N VAL A 196 -2.74 1.51 -0.68
CA VAL A 196 -2.64 2.73 0.11
C VAL A 196 -1.28 2.80 0.80
N TYR A 197 -0.79 4.01 1.05
CA TYR A 197 0.40 4.20 1.86
C TYR A 197 0.14 3.72 3.29
N ARG A 198 1.08 2.96 3.83
CA ARG A 198 0.97 2.43 5.18
C ARG A 198 1.47 3.47 6.18
N ASP A 199 0.53 4.12 6.86
CA ASP A 199 0.78 5.08 7.92
C ASP A 199 -0.32 4.94 8.99
N TYR A 200 0.08 4.58 10.19
CA TYR A 200 -0.84 4.33 11.29
C TYR A 200 -1.67 5.56 11.66
N TRP A 201 -1.02 6.72 11.77
CA TRP A 201 -1.71 7.96 12.20
C TRP A 201 -2.71 8.43 11.17
N PHE A 202 -2.37 8.33 9.90
CA PHE A 202 -3.28 8.70 8.82
C PHE A 202 -4.49 7.75 8.73
N ALA A 203 -4.26 6.44 8.91
CA ALA A 203 -5.32 5.46 8.98
C ALA A 203 -6.25 5.71 10.17
N GLU A 204 -5.67 5.99 11.34
CA GLU A 204 -6.42 6.33 12.57
C GLU A 204 -7.35 7.51 12.35
N GLN A 205 -6.86 8.61 11.79
CA GLN A 205 -7.65 9.80 11.47
C GLN A 205 -8.71 9.56 10.40
N SER A 206 -8.46 8.62 9.49
CA SER A 206 -9.38 8.27 8.40
C SER A 206 -10.46 7.27 8.81
N GLY A 207 -10.48 6.80 10.07
CA GLY A 207 -11.46 5.83 10.56
C GLY A 207 -11.33 4.44 9.94
N VAL A 208 -10.11 4.07 9.50
CA VAL A 208 -9.80 2.79 8.87
C VAL A 208 -8.76 2.02 9.67
N VAL A 209 -8.64 0.73 9.38
CA VAL A 209 -7.52 -0.13 9.79
C VAL A 209 -6.74 -0.55 8.56
N GLN A 210 -5.46 -0.82 8.77
CA GLN A 210 -4.55 -1.23 7.69
C GLN A 210 -4.25 -2.72 7.77
N SER A 211 -4.15 -3.36 6.60
CA SER A 211 -3.67 -4.74 6.47
C SER A 211 -2.19 -4.85 6.81
N VAL A 212 -1.69 -6.09 6.84
CA VAL A 212 -0.25 -6.35 6.70
C VAL A 212 0.25 -5.78 5.38
N SER A 213 1.56 -5.64 5.25
CA SER A 213 2.19 -5.03 4.07
C SER A 213 1.87 -5.80 2.78
N LEU A 214 1.52 -5.05 1.73
CA LEU A 214 1.51 -5.55 0.35
C LEU A 214 2.91 -5.60 -0.27
N GLY A 215 3.85 -4.90 0.34
CA GLY A 215 5.24 -4.77 -0.07
C GLY A 215 5.76 -3.36 0.11
N THR A 216 7.09 -3.23 0.06
CA THR A 216 7.81 -1.96 0.14
C THR A 216 8.18 -1.49 -1.25
N VAL A 217 8.06 -0.19 -1.50
CA VAL A 217 8.41 0.43 -2.77
C VAL A 217 9.50 1.49 -2.57
N SER A 218 10.54 1.45 -3.40
CA SER A 218 11.53 2.51 -3.49
C SER A 218 10.96 3.71 -4.23
N LEU A 219 11.46 4.89 -3.92
CA LEU A 219 11.05 6.14 -4.53
C LEU A 219 12.13 6.68 -5.45
N THR A 220 11.73 7.30 -6.55
CA THR A 220 12.60 8.02 -7.47
C THR A 220 12.07 9.43 -7.66
N ALA A 221 12.96 10.40 -7.54
CA ALA A 221 12.73 11.78 -7.92
C ALA A 221 13.01 11.96 -9.42
N ILE A 222 12.07 12.56 -10.14
CA ILE A 222 12.25 13.07 -11.51
C ILE A 222 12.32 14.58 -11.36
N HIS A 223 13.47 15.20 -11.67
CA HIS A 223 13.66 16.61 -11.43
C HIS A 223 14.37 17.30 -12.59
N THR A 224 14.36 18.63 -12.57
CA THR A 224 14.85 19.45 -13.69
C THR A 224 16.39 19.52 -13.81
N GLY A 225 17.09 18.85 -12.91
CA GLY A 225 18.55 18.83 -12.83
C GLY A 225 19.13 19.91 -11.92
N GLY A 226 20.36 19.69 -11.50
CA GLY A 226 21.11 20.59 -10.63
C GLY A 226 21.10 20.14 -9.17
N ASN A 227 20.43 20.85 -8.27
CA ASN A 227 20.45 20.55 -6.84
C ASN A 227 19.15 19.85 -6.40
N LEU A 228 19.20 18.52 -6.24
CA LEU A 228 18.06 17.69 -5.84
C LEU A 228 17.39 18.21 -4.55
N ASN A 229 18.17 18.57 -3.51
CA ASN A 229 17.61 19.07 -2.25
C ASN A 229 16.81 20.37 -2.41
N LYS A 230 17.19 21.20 -3.39
CA LYS A 230 16.44 22.40 -3.74
C LYS A 230 15.18 22.06 -4.54
N ASP A 231 15.28 21.13 -5.46
CA ASP A 231 14.16 20.72 -6.31
C ASP A 231 13.09 19.98 -5.50
N LEU A 232 13.50 19.20 -4.48
CA LEU A 232 12.60 18.57 -3.51
C LEU A 232 11.82 19.56 -2.62
N GLN A 233 12.14 20.86 -2.64
CA GLN A 233 11.33 21.88 -1.95
C GLN A 233 10.04 22.24 -2.70
N ASN A 234 9.90 21.85 -3.98
CA ASN A 234 8.73 22.16 -4.79
C ASN A 234 8.33 20.93 -5.63
N ILE A 235 7.45 20.11 -5.05
CA ILE A 235 7.08 18.79 -5.57
C ILE A 235 5.69 18.85 -6.22
N ALA A 236 5.59 18.32 -7.43
CA ALA A 236 4.31 18.01 -8.07
C ALA A 236 3.89 16.57 -7.76
N CYS A 237 2.63 16.36 -7.45
CA CYS A 237 2.00 15.04 -7.35
C CYS A 237 0.65 15.02 -8.07
N THR A 238 0.03 13.85 -8.19
CA THR A 238 -1.28 13.69 -8.82
C THR A 238 -2.31 13.13 -7.85
N LYS A 239 -3.58 13.48 -8.02
CA LYS A 239 -4.70 13.00 -7.19
C LYS A 239 -4.89 11.49 -7.22
N SER A 240 -4.41 10.85 -8.27
CA SER A 240 -4.46 9.40 -8.43
C SER A 240 -3.20 8.69 -7.90
N SER A 241 -2.16 9.43 -7.46
CA SER A 241 -0.94 8.81 -6.94
C SER A 241 -1.16 8.24 -5.54
N PHE A 242 -0.71 7.00 -5.28
CA PHE A 242 -0.65 6.49 -3.91
C PHE A 242 0.51 7.10 -3.10
N ILE A 243 1.50 7.69 -3.77
CA ILE A 243 2.42 8.68 -3.20
C ILE A 243 1.77 10.05 -3.39
N ASN A 244 0.71 10.29 -2.63
CA ASN A 244 -0.10 11.49 -2.73
C ASN A 244 0.48 12.64 -1.88
N ARG A 245 -0.21 13.77 -1.88
CA ARG A 245 0.22 14.96 -1.16
C ARG A 245 0.55 14.69 0.32
N ASN A 246 -0.33 13.96 1.04
CA ASN A 246 -0.13 13.68 2.46
C ASN A 246 1.15 12.87 2.72
N VAL A 247 1.40 11.86 1.86
CA VAL A 247 2.63 11.05 1.92
C VAL A 247 3.86 11.92 1.69
N LEU A 248 3.83 12.76 0.66
CA LEU A 248 4.95 13.64 0.33
C LEU A 248 5.20 14.71 1.40
N GLU A 249 4.16 15.29 1.97
CA GLU A 249 4.29 16.24 3.10
C GLU A 249 4.84 15.56 4.37
N SER A 250 4.57 14.27 4.56
CA SER A 250 5.16 13.48 5.65
C SER A 250 6.65 13.18 5.41
N LEU A 251 7.01 12.78 4.18
CA LEU A 251 8.40 12.47 3.82
C LEU A 251 9.27 13.72 3.68
N PHE A 252 8.69 14.81 3.18
CA PHE A 252 9.38 16.08 2.90
C PHE A 252 8.67 17.24 3.62
N PRO A 253 8.77 17.36 4.96
CA PRO A 253 7.98 18.31 5.74
C PRO A 253 8.23 19.79 5.40
N THR A 254 9.35 20.11 4.76
CA THR A 254 9.70 21.48 4.34
C THR A 254 9.29 21.79 2.90
N ALA A 255 8.81 20.79 2.15
CA ALA A 255 8.44 20.94 0.76
C ALA A 255 7.06 21.57 0.56
N THR A 256 6.92 22.35 -0.50
CA THR A 256 5.62 22.76 -1.03
C THR A 256 5.15 21.69 -2.01
N VAL A 257 4.07 20.98 -1.66
CA VAL A 257 3.51 19.95 -2.52
C VAL A 257 2.27 20.47 -3.24
N THR A 258 2.30 20.47 -4.56
CA THR A 258 1.18 20.89 -5.41
C THR A 258 0.55 19.68 -6.11
N GLU A 259 -0.76 19.52 -5.94
CA GLU A 259 -1.51 18.40 -6.48
C GLU A 259 -2.18 18.76 -7.82
N TYR A 260 -1.94 17.94 -8.85
CA TYR A 260 -2.46 18.07 -10.20
C TYR A 260 -3.51 16.98 -10.50
N GLN A 261 -4.29 17.16 -11.57
CA GLN A 261 -5.32 16.17 -11.95
C GLN A 261 -4.72 14.93 -12.62
N SER A 262 -3.66 15.12 -13.42
CA SER A 262 -3.03 14.06 -14.22
C SER A 262 -1.50 14.16 -14.21
N ASP A 263 -0.84 13.07 -14.63
CA ASP A 263 0.61 13.04 -14.80
C ASP A 263 1.03 14.08 -15.87
N ASP A 264 0.22 14.27 -16.95
CA ASP A 264 0.48 15.29 -17.98
C ASP A 264 0.56 16.69 -17.39
N GLU A 265 -0.39 17.08 -16.53
CA GLU A 265 -0.38 18.38 -15.86
C GLU A 265 0.82 18.55 -14.92
N ALA A 266 1.21 17.49 -14.21
CA ALA A 266 2.38 17.51 -13.33
C ALA A 266 3.68 17.69 -14.15
N PHE A 267 3.82 17.00 -15.29
CA PHE A 267 4.94 17.20 -16.20
C PHE A 267 4.91 18.57 -16.90
N ASP A 268 3.74 19.11 -17.20
CA ASP A 268 3.60 20.50 -17.69
C ASP A 268 4.10 21.51 -16.64
N ALA A 269 3.82 21.26 -15.36
CA ALA A 269 4.32 22.10 -14.28
C ALA A 269 5.86 22.05 -14.17
N LEU A 270 6.47 20.85 -14.34
CA LEU A 270 7.92 20.71 -14.44
C LEU A 270 8.48 21.51 -15.61
N ARG A 271 7.91 21.36 -16.81
CA ARG A 271 8.35 22.08 -18.01
C ARG A 271 8.25 23.60 -17.88
N LYS A 272 7.23 24.08 -17.18
CA LYS A 272 7.01 25.51 -16.93
C LYS A 272 7.84 26.06 -15.75
N GLY A 273 8.52 25.19 -15.01
CA GLY A 273 9.26 25.57 -13.79
C GLY A 273 8.37 26.00 -12.62
N THR A 274 7.08 25.65 -12.63
CA THR A 274 6.14 25.88 -11.53
C THR A 274 6.19 24.76 -10.49
N ALA A 275 6.72 23.60 -10.86
CA ALA A 275 7.21 22.56 -9.97
C ALA A 275 8.64 22.17 -10.40
N HIS A 276 9.42 21.64 -9.48
CA HIS A 276 10.81 21.30 -9.77
C HIS A 276 11.09 19.81 -9.69
N CYS A 277 10.20 19.04 -9.05
CA CYS A 277 10.35 17.61 -8.84
C CYS A 277 9.01 16.89 -8.90
N ILE A 278 9.02 15.65 -9.42
CA ILE A 278 7.95 14.64 -9.24
C ILE A 278 8.58 13.47 -8.51
N VAL A 279 7.93 12.98 -7.46
CA VAL A 279 8.34 11.76 -6.75
C VAL A 279 7.39 10.64 -7.10
N ALA A 280 7.95 9.53 -7.58
CA ALA A 280 7.18 8.36 -8.02
C ALA A 280 7.84 7.06 -7.54
N PRO A 281 7.08 5.95 -7.43
CA PRO A 281 7.66 4.63 -7.22
C PRO A 281 8.66 4.27 -8.32
N SER A 282 9.85 3.79 -7.94
CA SER A 282 10.93 3.47 -8.87
C SER A 282 10.50 2.47 -9.94
N SER A 283 9.65 1.50 -9.62
CA SER A 283 9.10 0.53 -10.56
C SER A 283 8.21 1.16 -11.67
N ARG A 284 7.69 2.38 -11.46
CA ARG A 284 6.88 3.10 -12.45
C ARG A 284 7.68 3.98 -13.41
N ILE A 285 8.96 4.20 -13.15
CA ILE A 285 9.79 5.13 -13.95
C ILE A 285 9.81 4.73 -15.43
N LYS A 286 9.87 3.43 -15.72
CA LYS A 286 9.79 2.94 -17.11
C LYS A 286 8.44 3.31 -17.75
N THR A 287 7.32 3.00 -17.10
CA THR A 287 5.98 3.31 -17.60
C THR A 287 5.75 4.83 -17.78
N ILE A 288 6.33 5.62 -16.87
CA ILE A 288 6.32 7.09 -16.98
C ILE A 288 7.15 7.52 -18.18
N GLY A 289 8.36 6.98 -18.36
CA GLY A 289 9.26 7.29 -19.48
C GLY A 289 8.71 6.91 -20.84
N ASP A 290 7.85 5.89 -20.90
CA ASP A 290 7.17 5.50 -22.16
C ASP A 290 6.12 6.56 -22.60
N ARG A 291 5.57 7.30 -21.65
CA ARG A 291 4.55 8.37 -21.93
C ARG A 291 5.14 9.77 -22.00
N HIS A 292 6.16 10.04 -21.18
CA HIS A 292 6.82 11.34 -21.07
C HIS A 292 8.30 11.20 -21.42
N ASP A 293 8.82 12.03 -22.32
CA ASP A 293 10.26 12.03 -22.62
C ASP A 293 11.04 12.53 -21.39
N LEU A 294 11.77 11.62 -20.77
CA LEU A 294 12.56 11.91 -19.56
C LEU A 294 14.00 12.38 -19.86
N LYS A 295 14.38 12.58 -21.15
CA LYS A 295 15.76 12.94 -21.52
C LYS A 295 16.22 14.28 -20.97
N ASP A 296 15.28 15.19 -20.74
CA ASP A 296 15.56 16.53 -20.20
C ASP A 296 15.48 16.60 -18.67
N TYR A 297 15.29 15.45 -18.02
CA TYR A 297 15.16 15.33 -16.57
C TYR A 297 16.22 14.39 -16.00
N GLU A 298 16.66 14.68 -14.79
CA GLU A 298 17.45 13.76 -14.00
C GLU A 298 16.52 12.86 -13.17
N THR A 299 16.86 11.58 -13.09
CA THR A 299 16.15 10.62 -12.26
C THR A 299 17.08 10.11 -11.17
N VAL A 300 16.72 10.34 -9.92
CA VAL A 300 17.54 9.98 -8.76
C VAL A 300 16.71 9.13 -7.81
N GLU A 301 17.21 7.94 -7.50
CA GLU A 301 16.59 7.09 -6.47
C GLU A 301 16.80 7.71 -5.10
N LEU A 302 15.70 7.90 -4.37
CA LEU A 302 15.70 8.49 -3.03
C LEU A 302 16.08 7.44 -1.98
N PRO A 303 16.66 7.85 -0.84
CA PRO A 303 16.92 6.93 0.25
C PRO A 303 15.65 6.40 0.90
N ASP A 304 14.55 7.15 0.80
CA ASP A 304 13.28 6.81 1.40
C ASP A 304 12.55 5.71 0.64
N THR A 305 11.82 4.89 1.39
CA THR A 305 10.93 3.86 0.85
C THR A 305 9.54 4.04 1.43
N CYS A 306 8.53 3.52 0.73
CA CYS A 306 7.15 3.52 1.18
C CYS A 306 6.62 2.08 1.30
N GLU A 307 5.91 1.80 2.36
CA GLU A 307 5.20 0.54 2.54
C GLU A 307 3.75 0.69 2.06
N LEU A 308 3.26 -0.29 1.32
CA LEU A 308 1.88 -0.32 0.82
C LEU A 308 1.04 -1.29 1.64
N SER A 309 -0.24 -0.99 1.77
CA SER A 309 -1.23 -1.81 2.49
C SER A 309 -2.62 -1.69 1.86
N CYS A 310 -3.60 -2.35 2.47
CA CYS A 310 -5.01 -2.15 2.20
C CYS A 310 -5.66 -1.36 3.34
N TRP A 311 -6.68 -0.55 3.04
CA TRP A 311 -7.58 0.03 4.03
C TRP A 311 -8.87 -0.78 4.11
N ILE A 312 -9.30 -1.02 5.35
CA ILE A 312 -10.58 -1.63 5.69
C ILE A 312 -11.26 -0.71 6.73
N SER A 313 -12.57 -0.50 6.62
CA SER A 313 -13.31 0.26 7.64
C SER A 313 -13.17 -0.40 9.01
N ARG A 314 -13.09 0.40 10.07
CA ARG A 314 -13.06 -0.11 11.45
C ARG A 314 -14.27 -0.98 11.76
N GLY A 315 -14.13 -1.85 12.75
CA GLY A 315 -15.20 -2.75 13.18
C GLY A 315 -15.40 -3.96 12.26
N ARG A 316 -14.43 -4.29 11.38
CA ARG A 316 -14.46 -5.46 10.49
C ARG A 316 -13.24 -6.36 10.68
N PRO A 317 -13.01 -6.91 11.88
CA PRO A 317 -11.80 -7.68 12.17
C PRO A 317 -11.72 -8.98 11.37
N GLU A 318 -12.85 -9.61 11.05
CA GLU A 318 -12.89 -10.82 10.23
C GLU A 318 -12.42 -10.52 8.80
N LEU A 319 -12.89 -9.43 8.21
CA LEU A 319 -12.47 -9.00 6.88
C LEU A 319 -10.97 -8.66 6.87
N LEU A 320 -10.48 -7.95 7.87
CA LEU A 320 -9.05 -7.67 8.03
C LEU A 320 -8.23 -8.97 8.10
N GLY A 321 -8.69 -9.95 8.88
CA GLY A 321 -8.07 -11.27 8.98
C GLY A 321 -8.03 -12.02 7.64
N ILE A 322 -9.12 -12.00 6.89
CA ILE A 322 -9.22 -12.62 5.55
C ILE A 322 -8.23 -11.97 4.58
N ILE A 323 -8.20 -10.62 4.53
CA ILE A 323 -7.30 -9.88 3.64
C ILE A 323 -5.84 -10.12 4.00
N ASN A 324 -5.49 -10.10 5.30
CA ASN A 324 -4.14 -10.40 5.75
C ASN A 324 -3.69 -11.80 5.31
N LYS A 325 -4.55 -12.81 5.45
CA LYS A 325 -4.29 -14.16 4.96
C LYS A 325 -4.17 -14.23 3.45
N GLY A 326 -5.00 -13.48 2.72
CA GLY A 326 -4.89 -13.33 1.27
C GLY A 326 -3.53 -12.77 0.87
N ILE A 327 -3.06 -11.71 1.51
CA ILE A 327 -1.76 -11.08 1.26
C ILE A 327 -0.61 -12.05 1.56
N ILE A 328 -0.64 -12.72 2.71
CA ILE A 328 0.38 -13.70 3.10
C ILE A 328 0.46 -14.86 2.10
N ASN A 329 -0.70 -15.39 1.67
CA ASN A 329 -0.74 -16.48 0.70
C ASN A 329 -0.35 -16.04 -0.73
N ALA A 330 -0.65 -14.81 -1.12
CA ALA A 330 -0.24 -14.26 -2.42
C ALA A 330 1.28 -14.08 -2.50
N GLY A 331 1.92 -13.77 -1.37
CA GLY A 331 3.37 -13.77 -1.25
C GLY A 331 4.04 -12.87 -2.30
N GLU A 332 5.06 -13.40 -2.96
CA GLU A 332 5.84 -12.68 -3.97
C GLU A 332 5.03 -12.28 -5.22
N SER A 333 3.88 -12.91 -5.49
CA SER A 333 3.06 -12.57 -6.65
C SER A 333 2.53 -11.12 -6.60
N LEU A 334 2.50 -10.50 -5.41
CA LEU A 334 2.15 -9.09 -5.22
C LEU A 334 3.27 -8.13 -5.63
N SER A 335 4.51 -8.63 -5.83
CA SER A 335 5.63 -7.77 -6.19
C SER A 335 5.48 -7.20 -7.60
N ALA A 336 5.63 -5.89 -7.72
CA ALA A 336 5.64 -5.21 -9.02
C ALA A 336 6.74 -5.71 -9.98
N SER A 337 7.84 -6.27 -9.44
CA SER A 337 8.92 -6.86 -10.23
C SER A 337 8.51 -8.16 -10.93
N ASN A 338 7.53 -8.88 -10.39
CA ASN A 338 7.03 -10.13 -10.96
C ASN A 338 5.94 -9.90 -12.01
N PHE A 339 5.42 -8.68 -12.11
CA PHE A 339 4.53 -8.31 -13.21
C PHE A 339 5.37 -8.14 -14.48
N SER A 340 5.39 -9.16 -15.32
CA SER A 340 6.12 -9.10 -16.58
C SER A 340 5.44 -8.11 -17.51
N SER A 341 6.17 -7.06 -17.89
CA SER A 341 5.75 -6.07 -18.91
C SER A 341 5.48 -6.67 -20.30
N THR A 342 5.60 -8.00 -20.46
CA THR A 342 5.39 -8.73 -21.73
C THR A 342 3.94 -8.67 -22.20
N SER A 343 2.97 -8.60 -21.30
CA SER A 343 1.57 -8.41 -21.66
C SER A 343 1.22 -6.94 -21.96
N TYR A 344 2.01 -6.00 -21.42
CA TYR A 344 1.73 -4.58 -21.55
C TYR A 344 2.30 -3.96 -22.85
N THR A 345 3.35 -4.53 -23.41
CA THR A 345 3.95 -4.07 -24.69
C THR A 345 3.15 -4.49 -25.93
N ALA A 346 2.14 -5.33 -25.77
CA ALA A 346 1.43 -5.90 -26.93
C ALA A 346 0.29 -5.02 -27.46
N GLN A 347 -0.15 -3.96 -26.75
CA GLN A 347 -1.40 -3.32 -27.14
C GLN A 347 -1.40 -1.80 -27.33
N GLU A 348 -0.37 -1.08 -26.92
CA GLU A 348 -0.20 0.24 -27.54
C GLU A 348 0.45 0.00 -28.91
N SER A 349 -0.36 0.13 -29.96
CA SER A 349 0.13 -0.07 -31.31
C SER A 349 1.39 0.78 -31.49
N ASN A 350 2.49 0.14 -31.89
CA ASN A 350 3.75 0.79 -32.26
C ASN A 350 3.54 2.04 -33.14
N THR A 351 2.41 2.11 -33.81
CA THR A 351 1.95 3.20 -34.67
C THR A 351 1.54 4.44 -33.85
N LEU A 352 0.81 4.32 -32.75
CA LEU A 352 0.40 5.47 -31.93
C LEU A 352 1.58 6.05 -31.14
N GLN A 353 2.45 5.19 -30.60
CA GLN A 353 3.69 5.64 -29.96
C GLN A 353 4.62 6.31 -30.96
N PHE A 354 4.77 5.75 -32.16
CA PHE A 354 5.55 6.37 -33.25
C PHE A 354 4.96 7.74 -33.63
N LEU A 355 3.66 7.86 -33.79
CA LEU A 355 2.97 9.11 -34.11
C LEU A 355 3.14 10.17 -33.02
N TYR A 356 3.02 9.76 -31.74
CA TYR A 356 3.15 10.68 -30.61
C TYR A 356 4.60 11.13 -30.41
N ARG A 357 5.55 10.19 -30.53
CA ARG A 357 7.00 10.44 -30.39
C ARG A 357 7.55 11.31 -31.54
N ASN A 358 6.93 11.23 -32.69
CA ASN A 358 7.33 11.99 -33.90
C ASN A 358 6.27 13.01 -34.32
N ARG A 359 5.44 13.50 -33.37
CA ARG A 359 4.30 14.40 -33.68
C ARG A 359 4.66 15.63 -34.51
N THR A 360 5.84 16.23 -34.29
CA THR A 360 6.32 17.37 -35.07
C THR A 360 6.70 16.98 -36.48
N ALA A 361 7.35 15.84 -36.68
CA ALA A 361 7.70 15.32 -38.02
C ALA A 361 6.46 14.85 -38.77
N VAL A 362 5.51 14.20 -38.10
CA VAL A 362 4.23 13.76 -38.66
C VAL A 362 3.37 14.98 -39.07
N ALA A 363 3.30 16.00 -38.20
CA ALA A 363 2.58 17.24 -38.52
C ALA A 363 3.20 17.97 -39.71
N SER A 364 4.54 18.08 -39.79
CA SER A 364 5.21 18.72 -40.91
C SER A 364 5.06 17.93 -42.22
N THR A 365 5.06 16.59 -42.18
CA THR A 365 4.78 15.76 -43.38
C THR A 365 3.33 15.91 -43.87
N LEU A 366 2.37 15.94 -42.94
CA LEU A 366 0.95 16.15 -43.26
C LEU A 366 0.71 17.54 -43.86
N ILE A 367 1.34 18.60 -43.31
CA ILE A 367 1.27 19.97 -43.86
C ILE A 367 1.94 20.01 -45.22
N GLY A 368 3.09 19.36 -45.43
CA GLY A 368 3.77 19.27 -46.72
C GLY A 368 2.94 18.55 -47.77
N MET A 369 2.24 17.46 -47.41
CA MET A 369 1.34 16.76 -48.36
C MET A 369 0.12 17.60 -48.76
N LEU A 370 -0.44 18.35 -47.80
CA LEU A 370 -1.55 19.28 -48.09
C LEU A 370 -1.13 20.44 -48.99
N SER A 371 0.11 20.94 -48.88
CA SER A 371 0.61 22.03 -49.71
C SER A 371 0.98 21.61 -51.13
N VAL A 372 1.15 20.33 -51.44
CA VAL A 372 1.41 19.78 -52.79
C VAL A 372 0.11 19.41 -53.49
N SER A 373 -1.02 19.34 -52.78
CA SER A 373 -2.34 18.97 -53.31
C SER A 373 -3.20 20.18 -53.69
N ILE A 374 -2.69 21.41 -53.57
CA ILE A 374 -3.26 22.68 -53.99
C ILE A 374 -2.42 23.21 -55.15
#